data_38980b7f030fb9ced354f17504fe70f6
#
_entry.id   38980b7f030fb9ced354f17504fe70f6
#
_cell.length_a   1.000
_cell.length_b   1.000
_cell.length_c   1.000
_cell.angle_alpha   90.00
_cell.angle_beta   90.00
_cell.angle_gamma   90.00
#
_symmetry.space_group_name_H-M   'P 1'
#
loop_
_entity.id
_entity.type
_entity.pdbx_description
1 polymer ?
#
loop_
_entity_poly.entity_id
_entity_poly.type
_entity_poly.pdbx_seq_one_letter_code
_entity_poly.pdbx_strand_id
1 'polypeptide(L)'
;MARDAEITLEANPDSAGDWKALRALRRCGFNRISLGMQSACDEELRTIGRVHTMEQVQQAAEAARKAKIQNLSLDLIYGLPHQTQERWMENLAAAVALNPEHLSCYGLKVEEGTPLFAIKDTAGLPGDEEQADMYLQTVEFLKQYGYEQYEISNFAKPGRESRHNLKYWKLQEYAGFGPGAHSDFGGVRYAYEKNLDAYIAAAHGGQFRFSENTVIPPRDRDVEWVMLGARLISGLDPKDYEAQFRRRFDPIFLPFLQKCVAAGYAVSENGVWHLTPKGFLVSNQIIGGLLDAQAAEKQRRADAAARGDFRVNLD
;
A
#
# COMPACT_ATOMS: atom_id res chain seq x y z
N MET A 1 -13.40 7.08 20.74
CA MET A 1 -12.15 6.94 19.97
C MET A 1 -11.06 6.47 20.93
N ALA A 2 -10.20 5.52 20.54
CA ALA A 2 -9.08 5.10 21.39
C ALA A 2 -8.12 6.28 21.61
N ARG A 3 -7.50 6.35 22.80
CA ARG A 3 -6.61 7.49 23.16
C ARG A 3 -5.37 7.58 22.27
N ASP A 4 -4.95 6.44 21.70
CA ASP A 4 -3.78 6.28 20.81
C ASP A 4 -4.16 6.13 19.34
N ALA A 5 -5.39 6.46 18.95
CA ALA A 5 -5.84 6.35 17.56
C ALA A 5 -4.94 7.21 16.65
N GLU A 6 -4.53 6.62 15.52
CA GLU A 6 -3.94 7.36 14.42
C GLU A 6 -5.06 8.07 13.64
N ILE A 7 -4.96 9.39 13.54
CA ILE A 7 -5.91 10.24 12.81
C ILE A 7 -5.10 11.01 11.78
N THR A 8 -5.17 10.54 10.55
CA THR A 8 -4.39 11.06 9.43
C THR A 8 -5.19 12.09 8.64
N LEU A 9 -4.51 13.16 8.21
CA LEU A 9 -4.94 14.08 7.19
C LEU A 9 -4.05 13.90 5.96
N GLU A 10 -4.63 13.65 4.80
CA GLU A 10 -3.95 13.76 3.52
C GLU A 10 -4.09 15.17 2.99
N ALA A 11 -3.00 15.78 2.53
CA ALA A 11 -2.97 17.16 2.09
C ALA A 11 -2.02 17.38 0.91
N ASN A 12 -2.36 18.37 0.08
CA ASN A 12 -1.42 18.88 -0.91
C ASN A 12 -0.58 20.01 -0.30
N PRO A 13 0.71 20.14 -0.69
CA PRO A 13 1.61 21.15 -0.14
C PRO A 13 1.11 22.58 -0.29
N ASP A 14 0.46 22.91 -1.42
CA ASP A 14 -0.10 24.23 -1.70
C ASP A 14 -1.19 24.68 -0.71
N SER A 15 -1.91 23.70 -0.11
CA SER A 15 -2.99 23.95 0.85
C SER A 15 -2.57 23.76 2.32
N ALA A 16 -1.40 23.18 2.58
CA ALA A 16 -0.94 22.80 3.91
C ALA A 16 0.04 23.81 4.56
N GLY A 17 0.28 24.97 3.94
CA GLY A 17 1.23 25.98 4.43
C GLY A 17 0.75 26.79 5.66
N ASP A 18 -0.55 26.79 5.97
CA ASP A 18 -1.08 27.53 7.12
C ASP A 18 -0.96 26.71 8.43
N TRP A 19 0.10 26.97 9.19
CA TRP A 19 0.31 26.33 10.49
C TRP A 19 -0.83 26.58 11.51
N LYS A 20 -1.59 27.68 11.40
CA LYS A 20 -2.71 27.97 12.32
C LYS A 20 -3.88 27.03 12.03
N ALA A 21 -4.19 26.81 10.75
CA ALA A 21 -5.19 25.84 10.32
C ALA A 21 -4.78 24.42 10.75
N LEU A 22 -3.53 24.00 10.49
CA LEU A 22 -3.01 22.71 10.93
C LEU A 22 -3.04 22.56 12.46
N ARG A 23 -2.79 23.63 13.21
CA ARG A 23 -2.89 23.60 14.68
C ARG A 23 -4.33 23.45 15.16
N ALA A 24 -5.31 24.03 14.47
CA ALA A 24 -6.72 23.81 14.76
C ALA A 24 -7.10 22.35 14.52
N LEU A 25 -6.71 21.77 13.40
CA LEU A 25 -6.90 20.35 13.11
C LEU A 25 -6.20 19.45 14.15
N ARG A 26 -4.99 19.81 14.57
CA ARG A 26 -4.28 19.07 15.64
C ARG A 26 -5.06 19.07 16.95
N ARG A 27 -5.75 20.17 17.28
CA ARG A 27 -6.62 20.25 18.47
C ARG A 27 -7.89 19.42 18.33
N CYS A 28 -8.38 19.22 17.10
CA CYS A 28 -9.49 18.31 16.79
C CYS A 28 -9.09 16.83 16.84
N GLY A 29 -7.77 16.53 17.02
CA GLY A 29 -7.29 15.16 17.21
C GLY A 29 -6.38 14.65 16.09
N PHE A 30 -6.29 15.34 14.93
CA PHE A 30 -5.38 14.91 13.87
C PHE A 30 -3.94 14.87 14.39
N ASN A 31 -3.26 13.74 14.22
CA ASN A 31 -1.92 13.51 14.78
C ASN A 31 -0.90 13.02 13.75
N ARG A 32 -1.34 12.73 12.51
CA ARG A 32 -0.51 12.39 11.36
C ARG A 32 -0.95 13.24 10.15
N ILE A 33 0.01 13.66 9.33
CA ILE A 33 -0.25 14.30 8.04
C ILE A 33 0.56 13.60 6.96
N SER A 34 -0.07 13.31 5.81
CA SER A 34 0.59 12.82 4.60
C SER A 34 0.56 13.93 3.55
N LEU A 35 1.73 14.33 3.08
CA LEU A 35 1.88 15.37 2.07
C LEU A 35 2.29 14.77 0.74
N GLY A 36 1.50 15.03 -0.29
CA GLY A 36 1.79 14.62 -1.65
C GLY A 36 2.93 15.41 -2.27
N MET A 37 4.17 15.18 -1.84
CA MET A 37 5.37 15.83 -2.36
C MET A 37 5.62 15.49 -3.83
N GLN A 38 5.50 14.22 -4.18
CA GLN A 38 5.68 13.57 -5.48
C GLN A 38 7.12 13.68 -6.03
N SER A 39 7.70 14.86 -6.12
CA SER A 39 9.07 15.14 -6.54
C SER A 39 9.60 16.39 -5.83
N ALA A 40 10.92 16.52 -5.72
CA ALA A 40 11.61 17.72 -5.31
C ALA A 40 11.95 18.65 -6.51
N CYS A 41 11.72 18.19 -7.74
CA CYS A 41 11.97 18.93 -8.96
C CYS A 41 10.68 19.53 -9.50
N ASP A 42 10.61 20.87 -9.55
CA ASP A 42 9.41 21.58 -10.03
C ASP A 42 9.09 21.30 -11.51
N GLU A 43 10.10 20.91 -12.33
CA GLU A 43 9.86 20.48 -13.71
C GLU A 43 9.12 19.14 -13.74
N GLU A 44 9.56 18.16 -12.93
CA GLU A 44 8.88 16.86 -12.81
C GLU A 44 7.45 17.04 -12.31
N LEU A 45 7.23 17.90 -11.31
CA LEU A 45 5.88 18.21 -10.80
C LEU A 45 4.94 18.71 -11.90
N ARG A 46 5.43 19.62 -12.77
CA ARG A 46 4.62 20.13 -13.89
C ARG A 46 4.24 19.05 -14.89
N THR A 47 5.14 18.07 -15.15
CA THR A 47 4.84 16.99 -16.12
C THR A 47 3.66 16.12 -15.69
N ILE A 48 3.41 16.01 -14.38
CA ILE A 48 2.30 15.26 -13.81
C ILE A 48 1.13 16.16 -13.36
N GLY A 49 1.14 17.43 -13.80
CA GLY A 49 0.03 18.36 -13.54
C GLY A 49 -0.05 18.86 -12.10
N ARG A 50 1.03 18.76 -11.31
CA ARG A 50 1.06 19.32 -9.96
C ARG A 50 1.28 20.83 -10.01
N VAL A 51 0.56 21.55 -9.14
CA VAL A 51 0.60 23.02 -9.08
C VAL A 51 1.55 23.55 -8.01
N HIS A 52 1.90 22.70 -7.03
CA HIS A 52 2.81 23.06 -5.96
C HIS A 52 4.29 22.98 -6.40
N THR A 53 5.14 23.63 -5.62
CA THR A 53 6.61 23.61 -5.79
C THR A 53 7.28 22.96 -4.59
N MET A 54 8.57 22.64 -4.71
CA MET A 54 9.36 22.11 -3.58
C MET A 54 9.45 23.10 -2.42
N GLU A 55 9.45 24.39 -2.69
CA GLU A 55 9.39 25.42 -1.63
C GLU A 55 8.10 25.30 -0.81
N GLN A 56 6.95 25.06 -1.45
CA GLN A 56 5.68 24.84 -0.75
C GLN A 56 5.67 23.51 0.04
N VAL A 57 6.36 22.47 -0.41
CA VAL A 57 6.56 21.24 0.39
C VAL A 57 7.32 21.55 1.68
N GLN A 58 8.41 22.33 1.60
CA GLN A 58 9.19 22.74 2.77
C GLN A 58 8.33 23.57 3.73
N GLN A 59 7.59 24.56 3.22
CA GLN A 59 6.68 25.39 4.01
C GLN A 59 5.59 24.55 4.70
N ALA A 60 5.01 23.57 4.01
CA ALA A 60 3.99 22.69 4.57
C ALA A 60 4.58 21.76 5.67
N ALA A 61 5.78 21.22 5.47
CA ALA A 61 6.48 20.42 6.48
C ALA A 61 6.79 21.25 7.73
N GLU A 62 7.31 22.47 7.57
CA GLU A 62 7.56 23.41 8.68
C GLU A 62 6.27 23.79 9.40
N ALA A 63 5.19 24.07 8.65
CA ALA A 63 3.89 24.38 9.21
C ALA A 63 3.33 23.21 10.05
N ALA A 64 3.49 21.98 9.60
CA ALA A 64 3.11 20.77 10.35
C ALA A 64 3.89 20.67 11.67
N ARG A 65 5.22 20.88 11.63
CA ARG A 65 6.07 20.86 12.84
C ARG A 65 5.68 21.99 13.81
N LYS A 66 5.46 23.18 13.32
CA LYS A 66 4.99 24.34 14.11
C LYS A 66 3.61 24.10 14.73
N ALA A 67 2.74 23.39 14.02
CA ALA A 67 1.44 22.95 14.53
C ALA A 67 1.52 21.82 15.55
N LYS A 68 2.72 21.23 15.77
CA LYS A 68 3.00 20.09 16.65
C LYS A 68 2.37 18.79 16.14
N ILE A 69 2.24 18.62 14.84
CA ILE A 69 2.02 17.34 14.19
C ILE A 69 3.39 16.70 14.02
N GLN A 70 3.65 15.65 14.81
CA GLN A 70 4.96 14.98 14.85
C GLN A 70 5.07 13.77 13.91
N ASN A 71 3.95 13.30 13.36
CA ASN A 71 3.95 12.20 12.40
C ASN A 71 3.69 12.77 11.01
N LEU A 72 4.78 13.05 10.29
CA LEU A 72 4.79 13.56 8.92
C LEU A 72 5.12 12.42 7.98
N SER A 73 4.30 12.25 6.96
CA SER A 73 4.53 11.38 5.81
C SER A 73 4.75 12.22 4.56
N LEU A 74 5.69 11.83 3.71
CA LEU A 74 5.87 12.40 2.37
C LEU A 74 5.65 11.30 1.34
N ASP A 75 4.82 11.59 0.34
CA ASP A 75 4.54 10.67 -0.74
C ASP A 75 5.31 11.11 -1.99
N LEU A 76 6.10 10.20 -2.56
CA LEU A 76 6.96 10.42 -3.73
C LEU A 76 6.60 9.45 -4.84
N ILE A 77 6.89 9.85 -6.08
CA ILE A 77 6.68 9.02 -7.27
C ILE A 77 8.00 8.93 -8.05
N TYR A 78 8.46 7.70 -8.29
CA TYR A 78 9.57 7.44 -9.22
C TYR A 78 9.06 6.98 -10.58
N GLY A 79 9.91 7.06 -11.58
CA GLY A 79 9.53 6.72 -12.96
C GLY A 79 8.76 7.83 -13.66
N LEU A 80 8.90 9.09 -13.21
CA LEU A 80 8.29 10.26 -13.84
C LEU A 80 8.87 10.51 -15.25
N PRO A 81 8.16 11.23 -16.14
CA PRO A 81 8.67 11.58 -17.44
C PRO A 81 10.05 12.23 -17.37
N HIS A 82 11.02 11.72 -18.16
CA HIS A 82 12.42 12.16 -18.21
C HIS A 82 13.19 12.07 -16.88
N GLN A 83 12.67 11.41 -15.87
CA GLN A 83 13.36 11.22 -14.61
C GLN A 83 14.52 10.23 -14.77
N THR A 84 15.72 10.62 -14.33
CA THR A 84 16.90 9.74 -14.26
C THR A 84 17.05 9.16 -12.85
N GLN A 85 17.90 8.14 -12.71
CA GLN A 85 18.27 7.58 -11.40
C GLN A 85 18.87 8.64 -10.48
N GLU A 86 19.77 9.49 -11.00
CA GLU A 86 20.40 10.57 -10.24
C GLU A 86 19.35 11.57 -9.73
N ARG A 87 18.41 11.95 -10.58
CA ARG A 87 17.31 12.85 -10.21
C ARG A 87 16.40 12.22 -9.14
N TRP A 88 16.12 10.93 -9.27
CA TRP A 88 15.37 10.23 -8.24
C TRP A 88 16.10 10.22 -6.90
N MET A 89 17.39 9.99 -6.88
CA MET A 89 18.20 10.03 -5.65
C MET A 89 18.25 11.44 -5.04
N GLU A 90 18.28 12.49 -5.85
CA GLU A 90 18.13 13.88 -5.38
C GLU A 90 16.77 14.10 -4.71
N ASN A 91 15.69 13.58 -5.30
CA ASN A 91 14.33 13.64 -4.72
C ASN A 91 14.26 12.95 -3.35
N LEU A 92 14.84 11.75 -3.23
CA LEU A 92 14.92 11.04 -1.96
C LEU A 92 15.73 11.81 -0.92
N ALA A 93 16.89 12.35 -1.29
CA ALA A 93 17.72 13.14 -0.39
C ALA A 93 16.99 14.40 0.12
N ALA A 94 16.28 15.09 -0.78
CA ALA A 94 15.48 16.26 -0.42
C ALA A 94 14.33 15.88 0.54
N ALA A 95 13.67 14.75 0.32
CA ALA A 95 12.62 14.26 1.21
C ALA A 95 13.16 13.90 2.60
N VAL A 96 14.27 13.17 2.65
CA VAL A 96 14.93 12.78 3.92
C VAL A 96 15.41 14.01 4.70
N ALA A 97 15.88 15.08 4.00
CA ALA A 97 16.30 16.33 4.65
C ALA A 97 15.16 17.03 5.41
N LEU A 98 13.89 16.81 5.05
CA LEU A 98 12.72 17.28 5.79
C LEU A 98 12.42 16.45 7.05
N ASN A 99 13.20 15.38 7.26
CA ASN A 99 13.13 14.50 8.42
C ASN A 99 11.72 13.96 8.73
N PRO A 100 10.99 13.40 7.74
CA PRO A 100 9.68 12.82 7.98
C PRO A 100 9.79 11.55 8.85
N GLU A 101 8.67 11.11 9.42
CA GLU A 101 8.55 9.82 10.11
C GLU A 101 8.26 8.67 9.16
N HIS A 102 7.72 8.98 7.99
CA HIS A 102 7.24 7.99 7.01
C HIS A 102 7.46 8.51 5.58
N LEU A 103 7.76 7.60 4.66
CA LEU A 103 7.91 7.87 3.24
C LEU A 103 7.13 6.83 2.43
N SER A 104 6.31 7.28 1.50
CA SER A 104 5.70 6.45 0.47
C SER A 104 6.44 6.69 -0.84
N CYS A 105 6.98 5.64 -1.46
CA CYS A 105 7.69 5.72 -2.73
C CYS A 105 7.00 4.82 -3.75
N TYR A 106 6.18 5.41 -4.61
CA TYR A 106 5.38 4.70 -5.59
C TYR A 106 6.02 4.75 -6.97
N GLY A 107 6.01 3.62 -7.69
CA GLY A 107 6.27 3.65 -9.13
C GLY A 107 5.11 4.34 -9.87
N LEU A 108 5.44 5.19 -10.83
CA LEU A 108 4.44 5.83 -11.67
C LEU A 108 3.60 4.79 -12.39
N LYS A 109 2.30 4.82 -12.16
CA LYS A 109 1.34 4.01 -12.90
C LYS A 109 0.61 4.88 -13.92
N VAL A 110 0.79 4.56 -15.20
CA VAL A 110 0.08 5.26 -16.29
C VAL A 110 -1.28 4.61 -16.48
N GLU A 111 -2.32 5.29 -16.07
CA GLU A 111 -3.68 4.76 -16.10
C GLU A 111 -4.45 5.26 -17.34
N GLU A 112 -5.23 4.37 -17.94
CA GLU A 112 -6.11 4.69 -19.05
C GLU A 112 -7.08 5.83 -18.69
N GLY A 113 -7.32 6.73 -19.65
CA GLY A 113 -8.18 7.91 -19.45
C GLY A 113 -7.46 9.11 -18.81
N THR A 114 -6.18 9.00 -18.45
CA THR A 114 -5.39 10.16 -18.00
C THR A 114 -4.69 10.88 -19.14
N PRO A 115 -4.38 12.19 -19.01
CA PRO A 115 -3.60 12.91 -20.01
C PRO A 115 -2.25 12.26 -20.30
N LEU A 116 -1.58 11.72 -19.28
CA LEU A 116 -0.29 11.04 -19.43
C LEU A 116 -0.40 9.77 -20.26
N PHE A 117 -1.50 9.02 -20.11
CA PHE A 117 -1.75 7.83 -20.93
C PHE A 117 -1.81 8.16 -22.43
N ALA A 118 -2.39 9.32 -22.79
CA ALA A 118 -2.50 9.74 -24.17
C ALA A 118 -1.14 10.01 -24.85
N ILE A 119 -0.09 10.32 -24.07
CA ILE A 119 1.25 10.65 -24.54
C ILE A 119 2.32 9.66 -24.06
N LYS A 120 1.96 8.54 -23.46
CA LYS A 120 2.89 7.60 -22.79
C LYS A 120 4.07 7.19 -23.66
N ASP A 121 3.86 6.98 -24.97
CA ASP A 121 4.89 6.51 -25.90
C ASP A 121 5.89 7.62 -26.27
N THR A 122 5.59 8.89 -25.99
CA THR A 122 6.43 10.07 -26.26
C THR A 122 6.81 10.84 -25.01
N ALA A 123 6.31 10.44 -23.84
CA ALA A 123 6.53 11.15 -22.60
C ALA A 123 7.92 10.95 -21.99
N GLY A 124 8.79 10.15 -22.61
CA GLY A 124 10.14 9.88 -22.10
C GLY A 124 10.12 9.17 -20.74
N LEU A 125 9.22 8.19 -20.57
CA LEU A 125 9.15 7.40 -19.34
C LEU A 125 10.37 6.49 -19.22
N PRO A 126 10.99 6.37 -18.03
CA PRO A 126 12.05 5.40 -17.79
C PRO A 126 11.55 3.97 -18.06
N GLY A 127 12.43 3.13 -18.59
CA GLY A 127 12.15 1.72 -18.84
C GLY A 127 11.97 0.90 -17.55
N ASP A 128 11.50 -0.33 -17.70
CA ASP A 128 11.25 -1.22 -16.55
C ASP A 128 12.55 -1.49 -15.74
N GLU A 129 13.69 -1.65 -16.41
CA GLU A 129 14.99 -1.85 -15.75
C GLU A 129 15.41 -0.62 -14.94
N GLU A 130 15.27 0.58 -15.51
CA GLU A 130 15.59 1.84 -14.82
C GLU A 130 14.68 2.04 -13.60
N GLN A 131 13.38 1.75 -13.72
CA GLN A 131 12.45 1.82 -12.61
C GLN A 131 12.75 0.77 -11.53
N ALA A 132 13.16 -0.43 -11.92
CA ALA A 132 13.61 -1.47 -10.99
C ALA A 132 14.85 -1.02 -10.20
N ASP A 133 15.82 -0.40 -10.87
CA ASP A 133 17.00 0.15 -10.23
C ASP A 133 16.65 1.29 -9.27
N MET A 134 15.77 2.22 -9.66
CA MET A 134 15.25 3.28 -8.79
C MET A 134 14.63 2.69 -7.52
N TYR A 135 13.83 1.63 -7.64
CA TYR A 135 13.23 0.96 -6.51
C TYR A 135 14.27 0.33 -5.57
N LEU A 136 15.22 -0.43 -6.12
CA LEU A 136 16.25 -1.09 -5.32
C LEU A 136 17.15 -0.07 -4.60
N GLN A 137 17.52 1.02 -5.30
CA GLN A 137 18.28 2.12 -4.70
C GLN A 137 17.49 2.82 -3.59
N THR A 138 16.16 2.96 -3.74
CA THR A 138 15.30 3.51 -2.70
C THR A 138 15.42 2.71 -1.41
N VAL A 139 15.31 1.39 -1.49
CA VAL A 139 15.40 0.50 -0.31
C VAL A 139 16.73 0.67 0.41
N GLU A 140 17.83 0.62 -0.35
CA GLU A 140 19.17 0.74 0.23
C GLU A 140 19.43 2.14 0.80
N PHE A 141 19.02 3.19 0.08
CA PHE A 141 19.21 4.57 0.53
C PHE A 141 18.42 4.86 1.80
N LEU A 142 17.13 4.56 1.84
CA LEU A 142 16.28 4.87 2.99
C LEU A 142 16.70 4.10 4.24
N LYS A 143 17.19 2.87 4.10
CA LYS A 143 17.75 2.09 5.19
C LYS A 143 18.94 2.79 5.86
N GLN A 144 19.82 3.45 5.09
CA GLN A 144 20.96 4.19 5.63
C GLN A 144 20.54 5.39 6.51
N TYR A 145 19.32 5.91 6.27
CA TYR A 145 18.73 7.02 7.04
C TYR A 145 17.74 6.58 8.12
N GLY A 146 17.72 5.26 8.43
CA GLY A 146 16.91 4.70 9.52
C GLY A 146 15.43 4.52 9.20
N TYR A 147 15.07 4.47 7.91
CA TYR A 147 13.73 4.05 7.48
C TYR A 147 13.74 2.57 7.15
N GLU A 148 12.82 1.85 7.73
CA GLU A 148 12.59 0.44 7.45
C GLU A 148 11.44 0.29 6.46
N GLN A 149 11.65 -0.50 5.42
CA GLN A 149 10.57 -0.92 4.55
C GLN A 149 9.64 -1.82 5.34
N TYR A 150 8.33 -1.58 5.34
CA TYR A 150 7.38 -2.45 6.02
C TYR A 150 6.36 -3.11 5.06
N GLU A 151 6.21 -2.57 3.86
CA GLU A 151 5.51 -3.17 2.73
C GLU A 151 6.09 -2.66 1.41
N ILE A 152 5.57 -3.11 0.27
CA ILE A 152 6.17 -2.95 -1.06
C ILE A 152 6.57 -1.51 -1.42
N SER A 153 5.82 -0.50 -0.97
CA SER A 153 6.01 0.91 -1.36
C SER A 153 6.27 1.86 -0.20
N ASN A 154 6.12 1.41 1.05
CA ASN A 154 6.15 2.30 2.20
C ASN A 154 7.29 1.98 3.17
N PHE A 155 7.90 3.06 3.66
CA PHE A 155 9.06 3.07 4.54
C PHE A 155 8.79 3.95 5.74
N ALA A 156 9.20 3.54 6.93
CA ALA A 156 8.95 4.30 8.15
C ALA A 156 10.12 4.18 9.12
N LYS A 157 10.28 5.17 9.97
CA LYS A 157 11.07 5.01 11.19
C LYS A 157 10.36 4.01 12.10
N PRO A 158 11.08 3.22 12.92
CA PRO A 158 10.48 2.22 13.80
C PRO A 158 9.29 2.76 14.60
N GLY A 159 8.14 2.07 14.51
CA GLY A 159 6.89 2.44 15.18
C GLY A 159 6.15 3.62 14.55
N ARG A 160 6.47 3.96 13.30
CA ARG A 160 5.83 5.03 12.52
C ARG A 160 5.16 4.54 11.24
N GLU A 161 4.99 3.24 11.09
CA GLU A 161 4.27 2.62 10.00
C GLU A 161 2.83 3.15 9.98
N SER A 162 2.24 3.35 8.80
CA SER A 162 0.84 3.77 8.66
C SER A 162 -0.09 2.66 9.16
N ARG A 163 -0.70 2.88 10.31
CA ARG A 163 -1.63 1.91 10.92
C ARG A 163 -2.88 1.72 10.07
N HIS A 164 -3.30 2.77 9.35
CA HIS A 164 -4.42 2.69 8.44
C HIS A 164 -4.10 1.78 7.24
N ASN A 165 -2.94 1.97 6.58
CA ASN A 165 -2.52 1.14 5.44
C ASN A 165 -2.34 -0.33 5.85
N LEU A 166 -1.74 -0.57 7.02
CA LEU A 166 -1.56 -1.92 7.54
C LEU A 166 -2.89 -2.66 7.77
N LYS A 167 -4.01 -1.97 8.02
CA LYS A 167 -5.33 -2.63 8.12
C LYS A 167 -5.71 -3.34 6.82
N TYR A 168 -5.51 -2.68 5.68
CA TYR A 168 -5.79 -3.27 4.37
C TYR A 168 -4.91 -4.49 4.11
N TRP A 169 -3.59 -4.34 4.31
CA TRP A 169 -2.64 -5.42 4.10
C TRP A 169 -2.88 -6.65 5.00
N LYS A 170 -3.39 -6.41 6.21
CA LYS A 170 -3.68 -7.46 7.21
C LYS A 170 -5.13 -7.92 7.22
N LEU A 171 -5.92 -7.58 6.20
CA LEU A 171 -7.35 -7.95 6.09
C LEU A 171 -8.18 -7.57 7.32
N GLN A 172 -7.84 -6.48 7.99
CA GLN A 172 -8.63 -5.99 9.10
C GLN A 172 -9.84 -5.22 8.59
N GLU A 173 -10.96 -5.34 9.28
CA GLU A 173 -12.18 -4.63 8.95
C GLU A 173 -12.01 -3.11 9.00
N TYR A 174 -12.64 -2.45 8.04
CA TYR A 174 -12.70 -0.98 7.98
C TYR A 174 -14.05 -0.53 7.42
N ALA A 175 -14.47 0.65 7.85
CA ALA A 175 -15.68 1.31 7.34
C ALA A 175 -15.29 2.65 6.71
N GLY A 176 -15.69 2.83 5.45
CA GLY A 176 -15.57 4.08 4.72
C GLY A 176 -16.81 4.95 4.89
N PHE A 177 -16.65 6.25 4.84
CA PHE A 177 -17.72 7.25 4.88
C PHE A 177 -17.48 8.29 3.81
N GLY A 178 -18.51 8.62 3.07
CA GLY A 178 -18.47 9.59 1.98
C GLY A 178 -18.76 8.97 0.61
N PRO A 179 -18.98 9.80 -0.42
CA PRO A 179 -19.24 9.33 -1.79
C PRO A 179 -18.04 8.55 -2.32
N GLY A 180 -18.29 7.37 -2.88
CA GLY A 180 -17.27 6.48 -3.41
C GLY A 180 -16.42 5.77 -2.35
N ALA A 181 -16.65 5.97 -1.05
CA ALA A 181 -15.88 5.31 0.00
C ALA A 181 -16.17 3.81 0.05
N HIS A 182 -15.09 3.02 0.10
CA HIS A 182 -15.15 1.57 0.22
C HIS A 182 -15.13 1.13 1.68
N SER A 183 -15.73 -0.01 1.95
CA SER A 183 -15.74 -0.67 3.24
C SER A 183 -15.51 -2.17 3.07
N ASP A 184 -14.91 -2.78 4.08
CA ASP A 184 -14.86 -4.24 4.25
C ASP A 184 -15.19 -4.51 5.71
N PHE A 185 -16.49 -4.76 5.99
CA PHE A 185 -16.98 -4.84 7.34
C PHE A 185 -18.10 -5.88 7.48
N GLY A 186 -18.06 -6.68 8.55
CA GLY A 186 -19.07 -7.69 8.80
C GLY A 186 -19.14 -8.78 7.73
N GLY A 187 -18.03 -9.06 7.03
CA GLY A 187 -17.98 -10.05 5.94
C GLY A 187 -18.54 -9.54 4.61
N VAL A 188 -18.86 -8.25 4.52
CA VAL A 188 -19.40 -7.61 3.31
C VAL A 188 -18.44 -6.53 2.83
N ARG A 189 -18.09 -6.56 1.56
CA ARG A 189 -17.38 -5.47 0.89
C ARG A 189 -18.38 -4.63 0.12
N TYR A 190 -18.40 -3.33 0.40
CA TYR A 190 -19.31 -2.41 -0.25
C TYR A 190 -18.67 -1.05 -0.50
N ALA A 191 -19.16 -0.34 -1.52
CA ALA A 191 -18.77 1.04 -1.82
C ALA A 191 -20.01 1.90 -1.96
N TYR A 192 -19.95 3.12 -1.42
CA TYR A 192 -21.01 4.09 -1.62
C TYR A 192 -21.04 4.61 -3.06
N GLU A 193 -22.23 5.08 -3.47
CA GLU A 193 -22.41 5.82 -4.75
C GLU A 193 -21.40 6.98 -4.85
N LYS A 194 -20.75 7.11 -6.03
CA LYS A 194 -19.71 8.13 -6.26
C LYS A 194 -20.28 9.54 -6.42
N ASN A 195 -21.54 9.65 -6.88
CA ASN A 195 -22.17 10.95 -7.10
C ASN A 195 -22.44 11.64 -5.76
N LEU A 196 -21.91 12.86 -5.58
CA LEU A 196 -21.99 13.62 -4.35
C LEU A 196 -23.45 13.95 -3.97
N ASP A 197 -24.24 14.43 -4.93
CA ASP A 197 -25.63 14.84 -4.67
C ASP A 197 -26.50 13.64 -4.29
N ALA A 198 -26.30 12.51 -4.97
CA ALA A 198 -26.97 11.25 -4.63
C ALA A 198 -26.58 10.76 -3.23
N TYR A 199 -25.31 10.87 -2.86
CA TYR A 199 -24.84 10.52 -1.51
C TYR A 199 -25.47 11.41 -0.44
N ILE A 200 -25.51 12.74 -0.67
CA ILE A 200 -26.10 13.69 0.28
C ILE A 200 -27.61 13.42 0.44
N ALA A 201 -28.33 13.20 -0.67
CA ALA A 201 -29.76 12.86 -0.63
C ALA A 201 -30.01 11.56 0.16
N ALA A 202 -29.18 10.54 -0.07
CA ALA A 202 -29.24 9.27 0.65
C ALA A 202 -28.95 9.43 2.16
N ALA A 203 -27.98 10.27 2.51
CA ALA A 203 -27.65 10.56 3.91
C ALA A 203 -28.82 11.24 4.64
N HIS A 204 -29.53 12.15 3.99
CA HIS A 204 -30.74 12.78 4.53
C HIS A 204 -31.95 11.85 4.57
N GLY A 205 -32.08 10.97 3.57
CA GLY A 205 -33.21 10.04 3.45
C GLY A 205 -33.05 8.71 4.20
N GLY A 206 -31.86 8.42 4.75
CA GLY A 206 -31.57 7.18 5.46
C GLY A 206 -31.47 5.93 4.57
N GLN A 207 -31.39 6.10 3.26
CA GLN A 207 -31.34 5.01 2.26
C GLN A 207 -30.15 5.16 1.33
N PHE A 208 -29.01 4.59 1.75
CA PHE A 208 -27.80 4.58 0.92
C PHE A 208 -27.92 3.60 -0.26
N ARG A 209 -27.42 4.04 -1.40
CA ARG A 209 -27.15 3.17 -2.56
C ARG A 209 -25.67 2.80 -2.56
N PHE A 210 -25.41 1.56 -2.91
CA PHE A 210 -24.06 1.04 -3.03
C PHE A 210 -23.75 0.78 -4.50
N SER A 211 -22.60 1.26 -4.97
CA SER A 211 -22.08 0.93 -6.32
C SER A 211 -21.51 -0.50 -6.34
N GLU A 212 -21.07 -0.99 -5.19
CA GLU A 212 -20.63 -2.36 -4.96
C GLU A 212 -21.23 -2.87 -3.67
N ASN A 213 -21.62 -4.15 -3.64
CA ASN A 213 -22.12 -4.82 -2.44
C ASN A 213 -21.95 -6.33 -2.58
N THR A 214 -20.88 -6.88 -2.02
CA THR A 214 -20.49 -8.28 -2.20
C THR A 214 -20.22 -8.93 -0.85
N VAL A 215 -20.90 -10.04 -0.58
CA VAL A 215 -20.57 -10.90 0.56
C VAL A 215 -19.31 -11.68 0.25
N ILE A 216 -18.28 -11.57 1.09
CA ILE A 216 -17.02 -12.30 0.94
C ILE A 216 -17.06 -13.52 1.86
N PRO A 217 -17.19 -14.73 1.31
CA PRO A 217 -17.19 -15.94 2.14
C PRO A 217 -15.85 -16.10 2.87
N PRO A 218 -15.84 -16.54 4.14
CA PRO A 218 -14.58 -16.75 4.87
C PRO A 218 -13.57 -17.65 4.14
N ARG A 219 -14.07 -18.63 3.36
CA ARG A 219 -13.24 -19.54 2.56
C ARG A 219 -12.49 -18.85 1.41
N ASP A 220 -12.90 -17.65 0.99
CA ASP A 220 -12.28 -16.91 -0.10
C ASP A 220 -11.28 -15.87 0.42
N ARG A 221 -11.30 -15.60 1.73
CA ARG A 221 -10.33 -14.73 2.40
C ARG A 221 -8.89 -15.28 2.38
N ASP A 222 -8.73 -16.59 2.22
CA ASP A 222 -7.41 -17.21 2.13
C ASP A 222 -6.64 -16.78 0.87
N VAL A 223 -7.33 -16.48 -0.24
CA VAL A 223 -6.74 -15.91 -1.44
C VAL A 223 -6.24 -14.48 -1.19
N GLU A 224 -7.07 -13.67 -0.56
CA GLU A 224 -6.72 -12.28 -0.23
C GLU A 224 -5.57 -12.23 0.78
N TRP A 225 -5.56 -13.13 1.76
CA TRP A 225 -4.48 -13.24 2.75
C TRP A 225 -3.12 -13.49 2.09
N VAL A 226 -3.06 -14.38 1.13
CA VAL A 226 -1.83 -14.65 0.35
C VAL A 226 -1.46 -13.42 -0.49
N MET A 227 -2.44 -12.86 -1.20
CA MET A 227 -2.22 -11.76 -2.14
C MET A 227 -1.72 -10.49 -1.44
N LEU A 228 -2.26 -10.17 -0.28
CA LEU A 228 -1.91 -8.97 0.49
C LEU A 228 -0.71 -9.22 1.40
N GLY A 229 -0.67 -10.35 2.09
CA GLY A 229 0.41 -10.71 3.00
C GLY A 229 1.76 -10.85 2.30
N ALA A 230 1.79 -11.35 1.05
CA ALA A 230 3.02 -11.42 0.26
C ALA A 230 3.62 -10.05 -0.08
N ARG A 231 2.89 -8.94 0.10
CA ARG A 231 3.40 -7.58 -0.10
C ARG A 231 3.93 -6.92 1.18
N LEU A 232 3.84 -7.61 2.31
CA LEU A 232 4.39 -7.18 3.60
C LEU A 232 5.79 -7.72 3.83
N ILE A 233 6.65 -6.96 4.48
CA ILE A 233 7.92 -7.46 5.02
C ILE A 233 7.66 -8.47 6.17
N SER A 234 6.59 -8.28 6.95
CA SER A 234 6.14 -9.30 7.92
C SER A 234 5.70 -10.62 7.29
N GLY A 235 5.41 -10.61 5.99
CA GLY A 235 5.26 -11.78 5.15
C GLY A 235 4.11 -12.71 5.49
N LEU A 236 4.30 -13.98 5.11
CA LEU A 236 3.33 -15.07 5.27
C LEU A 236 3.78 -15.98 6.42
N ASP A 237 3.09 -15.94 7.56
CA ASP A 237 3.31 -16.86 8.68
C ASP A 237 2.44 -18.11 8.52
N PRO A 238 3.04 -19.30 8.38
CA PRO A 238 2.31 -20.56 8.31
C PRO A 238 1.35 -20.78 9.50
N LYS A 239 1.74 -20.36 10.69
CA LYS A 239 0.91 -20.52 11.90
C LYS A 239 -0.35 -19.69 11.84
N ASP A 240 -0.24 -18.43 11.36
CA ASP A 240 -1.39 -17.54 11.21
C ASP A 240 -2.36 -18.08 10.15
N TYR A 241 -1.81 -18.56 9.01
CA TYR A 241 -2.62 -19.19 7.96
C TYR A 241 -3.39 -20.40 8.47
N GLU A 242 -2.69 -21.32 9.15
CA GLU A 242 -3.29 -22.55 9.68
C GLU A 242 -4.33 -22.27 10.77
N ALA A 243 -4.06 -21.28 11.65
CA ALA A 243 -4.99 -20.87 12.68
C ALA A 243 -6.26 -20.25 12.09
N GLN A 244 -6.13 -19.38 11.08
CA GLN A 244 -7.24 -18.65 10.50
C GLN A 244 -8.09 -19.51 9.55
N PHE A 245 -7.45 -20.33 8.70
CA PHE A 245 -8.14 -21.04 7.61
C PHE A 245 -8.31 -22.53 7.86
N ARG A 246 -7.75 -23.09 8.95
CA ARG A 246 -7.81 -24.53 9.27
C ARG A 246 -7.28 -25.41 8.12
N ARG A 247 -6.22 -24.94 7.46
CA ARG A 247 -5.55 -25.58 6.33
C ARG A 247 -4.04 -25.56 6.56
N ARG A 248 -3.35 -26.64 6.20
CA ARG A 248 -1.89 -26.69 6.30
C ARG A 248 -1.26 -25.79 5.24
N PHE A 249 -0.31 -24.97 5.65
CA PHE A 249 0.41 -24.04 4.78
C PHE A 249 1.44 -24.78 3.90
N ASP A 250 2.29 -25.59 4.52
CA ASP A 250 3.45 -26.20 3.87
C ASP A 250 3.12 -27.00 2.60
N PRO A 251 2.15 -27.95 2.61
CA PRO A 251 1.85 -28.75 1.42
C PRO A 251 1.36 -27.91 0.24
N ILE A 252 0.88 -26.70 0.50
CA ILE A 252 0.33 -25.81 -0.53
C ILE A 252 1.43 -24.92 -1.10
N PHE A 253 2.14 -24.21 -0.25
CA PHE A 253 2.97 -23.09 -0.67
C PHE A 253 4.48 -23.38 -0.64
N LEU A 254 4.94 -24.27 0.23
CA LEU A 254 6.36 -24.54 0.45
C LEU A 254 7.12 -24.94 -0.83
N PRO A 255 6.60 -25.80 -1.72
CA PRO A 255 7.33 -26.18 -2.93
C PRO A 255 7.59 -25.02 -3.88
N PHE A 256 6.68 -24.04 -3.92
CA PHE A 256 6.84 -22.85 -4.74
C PHE A 256 7.74 -21.81 -4.06
N LEU A 257 7.55 -21.57 -2.76
CA LEU A 257 8.37 -20.65 -1.98
C LEU A 257 9.85 -21.03 -1.96
N GLN A 258 10.16 -22.33 -1.89
CA GLN A 258 11.55 -22.83 -1.99
C GLN A 258 12.19 -22.47 -3.34
N LYS A 259 11.44 -22.49 -4.43
CA LYS A 259 11.93 -22.03 -5.75
C LYS A 259 12.20 -20.53 -5.75
N CYS A 260 11.33 -19.76 -5.12
CA CYS A 260 11.54 -18.30 -4.97
C CYS A 260 12.79 -18.00 -4.14
N VAL A 261 13.05 -18.77 -3.06
CA VAL A 261 14.27 -18.62 -2.25
C VAL A 261 15.52 -18.97 -3.06
N ALA A 262 15.50 -20.09 -3.79
CA ALA A 262 16.62 -20.50 -4.64
C ALA A 262 16.94 -19.47 -5.74
N ALA A 263 15.93 -18.72 -6.19
CA ALA A 263 16.08 -17.61 -7.14
C ALA A 263 16.42 -16.27 -6.50
N GLY A 264 16.50 -16.18 -5.16
CA GLY A 264 16.80 -14.94 -4.43
C GLY A 264 15.63 -13.95 -4.32
N TYR A 265 14.41 -14.38 -4.62
CA TYR A 265 13.21 -13.56 -4.58
C TYR A 265 12.45 -13.61 -3.24
N ALA A 266 12.71 -14.62 -2.43
CA ALA A 266 12.12 -14.76 -1.12
C ALA A 266 13.16 -15.21 -0.09
N VAL A 267 12.85 -15.02 1.18
CA VAL A 267 13.61 -15.56 2.31
C VAL A 267 12.65 -16.14 3.34
N SER A 268 13.16 -17.02 4.19
CA SER A 268 12.44 -17.53 5.35
C SER A 268 13.21 -17.19 6.61
N GLU A 269 12.59 -16.43 7.48
CA GLU A 269 13.15 -16.04 8.76
C GLU A 269 12.23 -16.48 9.90
N ASN A 270 12.73 -17.25 10.84
CA ASN A 270 11.95 -17.81 11.96
C ASN A 270 10.69 -18.58 11.53
N GLY A 271 10.70 -19.14 10.32
CA GLY A 271 9.58 -19.87 9.75
C GLY A 271 8.54 -19.00 9.04
N VAL A 272 8.72 -17.69 8.99
CA VAL A 272 7.91 -16.75 8.22
C VAL A 272 8.56 -16.52 6.86
N TRP A 273 7.74 -16.43 5.81
CA TRP A 273 8.18 -16.25 4.42
C TRP A 273 7.87 -14.85 3.94
N HIS A 274 8.86 -14.12 3.47
CA HIS A 274 8.65 -12.80 2.87
C HIS A 274 9.51 -12.59 1.63
N LEU A 275 9.09 -11.66 0.78
CA LEU A 275 9.81 -11.32 -0.44
C LEU A 275 11.01 -10.44 -0.13
N THR A 276 12.09 -10.64 -0.89
CA THR A 276 13.22 -9.71 -0.94
C THR A 276 12.84 -8.46 -1.75
N PRO A 277 13.63 -7.37 -1.71
CA PRO A 277 13.41 -6.24 -2.62
C PRO A 277 13.37 -6.65 -4.10
N LYS A 278 14.20 -7.61 -4.53
CA LYS A 278 14.12 -8.20 -5.88
C LYS A 278 12.83 -8.97 -6.11
N GLY A 279 12.33 -9.67 -5.08
CA GLY A 279 11.06 -10.38 -5.13
C GLY A 279 9.87 -9.43 -5.26
N PHE A 280 9.91 -8.25 -4.66
CA PHE A 280 8.85 -7.26 -4.81
C PHE A 280 8.72 -6.74 -6.24
N LEU A 281 9.82 -6.61 -6.99
CA LEU A 281 9.78 -6.23 -8.42
C LEU A 281 8.98 -7.21 -9.28
N VAL A 282 8.97 -8.48 -8.90
CA VAL A 282 8.22 -9.55 -9.60
C VAL A 282 7.08 -10.12 -8.76
N SER A 283 6.60 -9.35 -7.78
CA SER A 283 5.61 -9.80 -6.80
C SER A 283 4.32 -10.32 -7.43
N ASN A 284 3.87 -9.72 -8.54
CA ASN A 284 2.66 -10.19 -9.21
C ASN A 284 2.81 -11.61 -9.78
N GLN A 285 3.99 -11.94 -10.36
CA GLN A 285 4.26 -13.31 -10.83
C GLN A 285 4.37 -14.29 -9.66
N ILE A 286 5.03 -13.89 -8.56
CA ILE A 286 5.15 -14.75 -7.38
C ILE A 286 3.78 -14.97 -6.74
N ILE A 287 2.98 -13.94 -6.57
CA ILE A 287 1.62 -14.05 -6.04
C ILE A 287 0.78 -14.94 -6.95
N GLY A 288 0.85 -14.77 -8.28
CA GLY A 288 0.19 -15.65 -9.24
C GLY A 288 0.54 -17.12 -9.01
N GLY A 289 1.83 -17.44 -8.88
CA GLY A 289 2.29 -18.81 -8.61
C GLY A 289 1.81 -19.37 -7.25
N LEU A 290 1.72 -18.54 -6.22
CA LEU A 290 1.14 -18.95 -4.92
C LEU A 290 -0.36 -19.23 -5.04
N LEU A 291 -1.10 -18.40 -5.77
CA LEU A 291 -2.53 -18.59 -6.00
C LEU A 291 -2.80 -19.82 -6.88
N ASP A 292 -1.97 -20.09 -7.87
CA ASP A 292 -2.06 -21.32 -8.68
C ASP A 292 -1.83 -22.58 -7.83
N ALA A 293 -0.84 -22.55 -6.94
CA ALA A 293 -0.59 -23.64 -6.00
C ALA A 293 -1.80 -23.89 -5.09
N GLN A 294 -2.43 -22.82 -4.61
CA GLN A 294 -3.63 -22.88 -3.78
C GLN A 294 -4.85 -23.42 -4.56
N ALA A 295 -5.04 -22.96 -5.80
CA ALA A 295 -6.10 -23.45 -6.68
C ALA A 295 -5.94 -24.94 -6.99
N ALA A 296 -4.71 -25.38 -7.28
CA ALA A 296 -4.40 -26.79 -7.52
C ALA A 296 -4.70 -27.68 -6.30
N GLU A 297 -4.45 -27.18 -5.09
CA GLU A 297 -4.81 -27.92 -3.86
C GLU A 297 -6.33 -27.97 -3.66
N LYS A 298 -7.05 -26.87 -3.90
CA LYS A 298 -8.52 -26.84 -3.84
C LYS A 298 -9.10 -27.87 -4.80
N GLN A 299 -8.56 -27.96 -6.02
CA GLN A 299 -9.02 -28.94 -7.02
C GLN A 299 -8.73 -30.38 -6.58
N ARG A 300 -7.51 -30.66 -6.10
CA ARG A 300 -7.16 -32.01 -5.60
C ARG A 300 -8.11 -32.48 -4.50
N ARG A 301 -8.47 -31.60 -3.58
CA ARG A 301 -9.45 -31.90 -2.50
C ARG A 301 -10.85 -32.17 -3.04
N ALA A 302 -11.29 -31.36 -4.02
CA ALA A 302 -12.58 -31.56 -4.66
C ALA A 302 -12.63 -32.93 -5.38
N ASP A 303 -11.57 -33.28 -6.12
CA ASP A 303 -11.47 -34.56 -6.81
C ASP A 303 -11.41 -35.74 -5.85
N ALA A 304 -10.70 -35.64 -4.72
CA ALA A 304 -10.66 -36.66 -3.68
C ALA A 304 -12.03 -36.83 -3.01
N ALA A 305 -12.75 -35.74 -2.74
CA ALA A 305 -14.10 -35.79 -2.23
C ALA A 305 -15.06 -36.49 -3.20
N ALA A 306 -14.97 -36.18 -4.49
CA ALA A 306 -15.79 -36.82 -5.53
C ALA A 306 -15.52 -38.33 -5.70
N ARG A 307 -14.30 -38.78 -5.41
CA ARG A 307 -13.93 -40.22 -5.42
C ARG A 307 -14.28 -40.96 -4.14
N GLY A 308 -14.76 -40.30 -3.10
CA GLY A 308 -15.05 -40.91 -1.80
C GLY A 308 -13.82 -41.22 -0.94
N ASP A 309 -12.64 -40.71 -1.30
CA ASP A 309 -11.36 -40.94 -0.63
C ASP A 309 -11.17 -40.14 0.67
N PHE A 310 -12.25 -39.58 1.21
CA PHE A 310 -12.20 -38.77 2.45
C PHE A 310 -12.10 -39.72 3.67
N ARG A 311 -10.88 -39.98 4.14
CA ARG A 311 -10.67 -40.31 5.56
C ARG A 311 -10.69 -39.01 6.35
N VAL A 312 -11.76 -38.75 7.08
CA VAL A 312 -11.81 -37.71 8.09
C VAL A 312 -10.84 -38.13 9.19
N ASN A 313 -9.62 -37.63 9.21
CA ASN A 313 -8.79 -37.66 10.39
C ASN A 313 -9.37 -36.63 11.36
N LEU A 314 -10.21 -37.11 12.26
CA LEU A 314 -10.62 -36.45 13.49
C LEU A 314 -9.56 -36.82 14.55
N ASP A 315 -8.41 -36.13 14.55
CA ASP A 315 -7.47 -36.11 15.67
C ASP A 315 -7.09 -34.66 15.97
#